data_52c462b69d83864435ee3013bacade4d
#
_entry.id   52c462b69d83864435ee3013bacade4d
#
_cell.length_a   1.000
_cell.length_b   1.000
_cell.length_c   1.000
_cell.angle_alpha   90.00
_cell.angle_beta   90.00
_cell.angle_gamma   90.00
#
_symmetry.space_group_name_H-M   'P 1'
#
loop_
_entity.id
_entity.type
_entity.pdbx_description
1 polymer ?
#
loop_
_entity_poly.entity_id
_entity_poly.type
_entity_poly.pdbx_seq_one_letter_code
_entity_poly.pdbx_strand_id
1 'polypeptide(L)'
;MFKLYSIGPQLAYFLIAEITLTSGEYSSAYMATGANITTAPTTTHNPNTTTHNTSTTTLTPKTTVTTAIPSPTPPTNMAVGHYNFSLDGKLCVMIELAIGIRVNTSKVNDTFIVQPNKTTVSGECGDKASTIVIGFKEGQFTLKFRNNETIKKVYVEYVDYDLNYAFKTGELNEYSGKNESLELFSVDLGHSYSCKTETLYMGGGVSLDLTHNRFQAFDFKNNEFGPPELCKADIPDYRVAITVGIILVLLIIIVVIAYLINRKRRTDGYQSL
;
A
#
# COMPACT_ATOMS: atom_id res chain seq x y z
N MET A 1 -17.00 -44.75 -47.97
CA MET A 1 -17.86 -45.01 -46.79
C MET A 1 -17.04 -44.63 -45.54
N PHE A 2 -17.00 -43.34 -45.17
CA PHE A 2 -16.29 -42.88 -43.97
C PHE A 2 -17.35 -42.66 -42.89
N LYS A 3 -17.24 -43.47 -41.83
CA LYS A 3 -18.07 -43.38 -40.64
C LYS A 3 -17.65 -42.13 -39.84
N LEU A 4 -18.48 -41.13 -39.79
CA LEU A 4 -18.32 -39.99 -38.88
C LEU A 4 -18.54 -40.51 -37.45
N TYR A 5 -17.46 -40.60 -36.70
CA TYR A 5 -17.55 -40.75 -35.24
C TYR A 5 -18.11 -39.43 -34.70
N SER A 6 -19.28 -39.54 -34.10
CA SER A 6 -19.85 -38.50 -33.26
C SER A 6 -18.89 -38.26 -32.12
N ILE A 7 -18.15 -37.14 -32.16
CA ILE A 7 -17.39 -36.65 -31.03
C ILE A 7 -18.42 -36.14 -30.03
N GLY A 8 -18.72 -37.00 -29.05
CA GLY A 8 -19.69 -36.72 -28.03
C GLY A 8 -19.30 -35.60 -27.10
N PRO A 9 -20.22 -35.09 -26.27
CA PRO A 9 -20.03 -33.94 -25.39
C PRO A 9 -18.95 -34.14 -24.31
N GLN A 10 -18.33 -35.30 -24.25
CA GLN A 10 -17.27 -35.65 -23.29
C GLN A 10 -15.95 -34.90 -23.52
N LEU A 11 -15.59 -34.49 -24.74
CA LEU A 11 -14.36 -33.73 -25.00
C LEU A 11 -14.50 -32.28 -24.55
N ALA A 12 -15.68 -31.70 -24.55
CA ALA A 12 -15.91 -30.35 -24.02
C ALA A 12 -15.81 -30.32 -22.50
N TYR A 13 -16.17 -31.39 -21.80
CA TYR A 13 -16.00 -31.51 -20.36
C TYR A 13 -14.54 -31.69 -19.93
N PHE A 14 -13.71 -32.36 -20.70
CA PHE A 14 -12.28 -32.50 -20.40
C PHE A 14 -11.52 -31.17 -20.52
N LEU A 15 -11.83 -30.36 -21.53
CA LEU A 15 -11.22 -29.03 -21.68
C LEU A 15 -11.66 -28.04 -20.60
N ILE A 16 -12.89 -28.16 -20.09
CA ILE A 16 -13.38 -27.31 -18.98
C ILE A 16 -12.77 -27.77 -17.65
N ALA A 17 -12.55 -29.08 -17.46
CA ALA A 17 -11.96 -29.62 -16.23
C ALA A 17 -10.47 -29.21 -16.06
N GLU A 18 -9.69 -29.11 -17.13
CA GLU A 18 -8.30 -28.63 -17.05
C GLU A 18 -8.21 -27.12 -16.76
N ILE A 19 -9.19 -26.32 -17.19
CA ILE A 19 -9.21 -24.87 -16.90
C ILE A 19 -9.56 -24.59 -15.43
N THR A 20 -10.36 -25.46 -14.79
CA THR A 20 -10.71 -25.29 -13.37
C THR A 20 -9.64 -25.77 -12.39
N LEU A 21 -8.71 -26.63 -12.83
CA LEU A 21 -7.61 -27.11 -11.98
C LEU A 21 -6.41 -26.17 -11.89
N THR A 22 -6.32 -25.15 -12.74
CA THR A 22 -5.22 -24.17 -12.72
C THR A 22 -5.54 -22.84 -12.00
N SER A 23 -6.78 -22.68 -11.51
CA SER A 23 -7.19 -21.47 -10.75
C SER A 23 -7.16 -21.62 -9.23
N GLY A 24 -6.77 -22.77 -8.72
CA GLY A 24 -6.60 -23.02 -7.29
C GLY A 24 -5.13 -23.03 -6.89
N GLU A 25 -4.75 -22.14 -6.01
CA GLU A 25 -3.45 -21.98 -5.32
C GLU A 25 -2.56 -20.85 -5.82
N TYR A 26 -2.82 -19.67 -5.31
CA TYR A 26 -1.77 -18.73 -4.90
C TYR A 26 -2.26 -17.92 -3.71
N SER A 27 -2.30 -18.58 -2.54
CA SER A 27 -2.27 -17.90 -1.25
C SER A 27 -0.84 -18.00 -0.73
N SER A 28 0.00 -17.02 -1.04
CA SER A 28 1.35 -16.94 -0.50
C SER A 28 1.28 -16.23 0.84
N ALA A 29 1.26 -17.01 1.90
CA ALA A 29 1.48 -16.55 3.25
C ALA A 29 2.95 -16.15 3.41
N TYR A 30 3.22 -14.86 3.54
CA TYR A 30 4.50 -14.39 4.08
C TYR A 30 4.49 -14.56 5.60
N MET A 31 5.14 -15.60 6.06
CA MET A 31 5.49 -15.76 7.48
C MET A 31 6.65 -14.82 7.80
N ALA A 32 6.38 -13.79 8.58
CA ALA A 32 7.41 -12.99 9.22
C ALA A 32 7.98 -13.78 10.41
N THR A 33 9.28 -14.04 10.36
CA THR A 33 10.06 -14.60 11.46
C THR A 33 10.15 -13.59 12.59
N GLY A 34 9.72 -14.00 13.79
CA GLY A 34 9.74 -13.16 14.97
C GLY A 34 11.16 -12.82 15.43
N ALA A 35 11.39 -11.56 15.70
CA ALA A 35 12.57 -11.07 16.42
C ALA A 35 12.24 -10.89 17.89
N ASN A 36 13.09 -11.46 18.74
CA ASN A 36 13.03 -11.45 20.20
C ASN A 36 13.13 -10.04 20.77
N ILE A 37 12.20 -9.72 21.66
CA ILE A 37 12.23 -8.52 22.50
C ILE A 37 13.09 -8.78 23.71
N THR A 38 14.20 -8.05 23.85
CA THR A 38 15.00 -8.00 25.09
C THR A 38 14.60 -6.75 25.87
N THR A 39 13.99 -6.96 27.01
CA THR A 39 13.68 -5.94 28.00
C THR A 39 14.93 -5.55 28.80
N ALA A 40 15.26 -4.27 28.88
CA ALA A 40 16.26 -3.75 29.81
C ALA A 40 15.60 -2.94 30.95
N PRO A 41 16.16 -2.98 32.18
CA PRO A 41 15.47 -2.51 33.38
C PRO A 41 15.63 -1.02 33.65
N THR A 42 14.57 -0.46 34.20
CA THR A 42 14.44 0.90 34.73
C THR A 42 15.34 1.10 35.96
N THR A 43 16.17 2.14 35.94
CA THR A 43 16.82 2.67 37.15
C THR A 43 16.21 3.99 37.57
N THR A 44 15.58 3.95 38.72
CA THR A 44 15.13 5.10 39.51
C THR A 44 16.32 5.83 40.15
N HIS A 45 16.42 7.13 39.92
CA HIS A 45 17.22 8.02 40.78
C HIS A 45 16.37 9.22 41.20
N ASN A 46 16.17 9.30 42.52
CA ASN A 46 15.73 10.51 43.21
C ASN A 46 16.98 11.14 43.89
N PRO A 47 17.15 12.45 43.89
CA PRO A 47 17.51 13.08 45.13
C PRO A 47 16.69 14.34 45.46
N ASN A 48 16.22 14.39 46.67
CA ASN A 48 15.86 15.59 47.45
C ASN A 48 16.97 16.65 47.43
N THR A 49 16.58 17.91 47.25
CA THR A 49 17.24 19.03 47.95
C THR A 49 16.24 20.14 48.19
N THR A 50 16.03 20.39 49.44
CA THR A 50 15.26 21.49 50.07
C THR A 50 16.04 22.78 49.97
N THR A 51 15.43 23.88 49.50
CA THR A 51 15.83 25.24 49.87
C THR A 51 14.61 26.14 49.95
N HIS A 52 14.38 26.63 51.12
CA HIS A 52 13.50 27.75 51.48
C HIS A 52 13.94 29.03 50.77
N ASN A 53 12.98 29.80 50.22
CA ASN A 53 12.96 31.26 50.40
C ASN A 53 11.56 31.84 50.17
N THR A 54 11.26 32.77 51.03
CA THR A 54 10.01 33.44 51.36
C THR A 54 9.67 34.58 50.38
N SER A 55 8.35 34.78 50.19
CA SER A 55 7.61 36.03 49.92
C SER A 55 7.63 36.61 48.50
N THR A 56 6.51 36.67 47.86
CA THR A 56 5.63 37.86 47.80
C THR A 56 4.35 37.53 47.05
N THR A 57 3.20 37.74 47.68
CA THR A 57 1.88 37.53 47.16
C THR A 57 1.51 38.58 46.13
N THR A 58 1.47 38.21 44.85
CA THR A 58 0.77 38.99 43.82
C THR A 58 -0.33 38.11 43.29
N LEU A 59 -1.58 38.46 43.57
CA LEU A 59 -2.76 37.81 43.09
C LEU A 59 -2.92 38.08 41.58
N THR A 60 -2.38 37.21 40.76
CA THR A 60 -2.70 37.15 39.33
C THR A 60 -3.95 36.28 39.18
N PRO A 61 -4.95 36.65 38.36
CA PRO A 61 -6.12 35.83 38.18
C PRO A 61 -5.72 34.47 37.56
N LYS A 62 -5.97 33.41 38.32
CA LYS A 62 -5.77 32.02 37.88
C LYS A 62 -6.71 31.76 36.71
N THR A 63 -6.23 31.92 35.49
CA THR A 63 -6.91 31.40 34.31
C THR A 63 -6.98 29.89 34.44
N THR A 64 -8.16 29.39 34.74
CA THR A 64 -8.43 27.95 34.79
C THR A 64 -8.34 27.46 33.34
N VAL A 65 -7.19 26.90 32.97
CA VAL A 65 -7.05 26.16 31.71
C VAL A 65 -7.89 24.91 31.87
N THR A 66 -9.10 24.96 31.32
CA THR A 66 -9.93 23.76 31.19
C THR A 66 -9.26 22.86 30.17
N THR A 67 -8.49 21.88 30.64
CA THR A 67 -7.89 20.86 29.79
C THR A 67 -9.03 20.08 29.13
N ALA A 68 -9.23 20.26 27.85
CA ALA A 68 -10.25 19.52 27.09
C ALA A 68 -10.01 18.01 27.23
N ILE A 69 -11.05 17.25 27.54
CA ILE A 69 -10.97 15.78 27.63
C ILE A 69 -10.62 15.25 26.24
N PRO A 70 -9.55 14.44 26.09
CA PRO A 70 -9.21 13.82 24.81
C PRO A 70 -10.40 13.02 24.27
N SER A 71 -10.74 13.24 23.01
CA SER A 71 -11.86 12.56 22.35
C SER A 71 -11.55 12.27 20.90
N PRO A 72 -12.16 11.23 20.31
CA PRO A 72 -12.02 10.93 18.89
C PRO A 72 -12.41 12.13 18.02
N THR A 73 -11.71 12.32 16.93
CA THR A 73 -12.13 13.26 15.89
C THR A 73 -13.35 12.71 15.15
N PRO A 74 -14.23 13.56 14.61
CA PRO A 74 -15.33 13.08 13.78
C PRO A 74 -14.81 12.20 12.63
N PRO A 75 -15.53 11.13 12.25
CA PRO A 75 -15.12 10.27 11.14
C PRO A 75 -14.99 11.08 9.86
N THR A 76 -13.88 10.89 9.17
CA THR A 76 -13.54 11.56 7.91
C THR A 76 -13.17 10.54 6.87
N ASN A 77 -13.37 10.88 5.59
CA ASN A 77 -12.93 10.03 4.50
C ASN A 77 -11.41 10.18 4.28
N MET A 78 -10.77 9.12 3.80
CA MET A 78 -9.39 9.19 3.35
C MET A 78 -9.30 10.15 2.16
N ALA A 79 -8.37 11.10 2.25
CA ALA A 79 -8.09 12.08 1.20
C ALA A 79 -6.61 11.99 0.80
N VAL A 80 -6.35 12.09 -0.50
CA VAL A 80 -5.00 12.06 -1.04
C VAL A 80 -4.29 13.36 -0.70
N GLY A 81 -3.12 13.25 -0.09
CA GLY A 81 -2.19 14.34 0.14
C GLY A 81 -1.06 14.34 -0.88
N HIS A 82 -0.53 15.53 -1.16
CA HIS A 82 0.65 15.74 -2.00
C HIS A 82 1.77 16.26 -1.11
N TYR A 83 2.82 15.47 -0.94
CA TYR A 83 3.91 15.74 -0.02
C TYR A 83 5.22 15.82 -0.77
N ASN A 84 5.84 16.99 -0.79
CA ASN A 84 7.09 17.23 -1.49
C ASN A 84 8.13 17.74 -0.50
N PHE A 85 9.32 17.19 -0.55
CA PHE A 85 10.45 17.69 0.22
C PHE A 85 11.61 18.08 -0.70
N SER A 86 12.08 19.31 -0.53
CA SER A 86 13.19 19.88 -1.31
C SER A 86 14.20 20.50 -0.36
N LEU A 87 15.47 20.40 -0.70
CA LEU A 87 16.57 21.07 -0.01
C LEU A 87 17.35 21.90 -1.04
N ASP A 88 17.62 23.16 -0.71
CA ASP A 88 18.36 24.12 -1.56
C ASP A 88 17.79 24.22 -3.00
N GLY A 89 16.46 24.14 -3.12
CA GLY A 89 15.76 24.20 -4.41
C GLY A 89 15.78 22.90 -5.24
N LYS A 90 16.43 21.85 -4.74
CA LYS A 90 16.44 20.53 -5.38
C LYS A 90 15.38 19.64 -4.73
N LEU A 91 14.45 19.12 -5.54
CA LEU A 91 13.45 18.16 -5.10
C LEU A 91 14.11 16.80 -4.80
N CYS A 92 13.84 16.26 -3.62
CA CYS A 92 14.43 15.01 -3.15
C CYS A 92 13.44 13.88 -3.03
N VAL A 93 12.21 14.19 -2.61
CA VAL A 93 11.13 13.22 -2.44
C VAL A 93 9.80 13.87 -2.85
N MET A 94 8.99 13.13 -3.58
CA MET A 94 7.63 13.48 -3.94
C MET A 94 6.71 12.29 -3.68
N ILE A 95 5.61 12.55 -2.97
CA ILE A 95 4.66 11.51 -2.55
C ILE A 95 3.24 12.01 -2.75
N GLU A 96 2.41 11.14 -3.32
CA GLU A 96 0.95 11.26 -3.31
C GLU A 96 0.39 10.02 -2.61
N LEU A 97 -0.35 10.21 -1.53
CA LEU A 97 -1.04 9.10 -0.85
C LEU A 97 -2.09 9.61 0.12
N ALA A 98 -3.05 8.74 0.43
CA ALA A 98 -3.92 8.89 1.59
C ALA A 98 -3.50 7.88 2.67
N ILE A 99 -3.44 8.32 3.94
CA ILE A 99 -2.88 7.55 5.05
C ILE A 99 -3.98 7.27 6.09
N GLY A 100 -4.19 6.00 6.38
CA GLY A 100 -4.97 5.52 7.51
C GLY A 100 -4.08 4.71 8.47
N ILE A 101 -4.15 5.00 9.76
CA ILE A 101 -3.48 4.22 10.80
C ILE A 101 -4.57 3.40 11.49
N ARG A 102 -4.66 2.12 11.14
CA ARG A 102 -5.65 1.20 11.67
C ARG A 102 -5.10 0.47 12.88
N VAL A 103 -5.82 0.58 13.99
CA VAL A 103 -5.53 -0.12 15.25
C VAL A 103 -6.58 -1.21 15.45
N ASN A 104 -6.13 -2.46 15.46
CA ASN A 104 -6.98 -3.64 15.68
C ASN A 104 -6.40 -4.46 16.83
N THR A 105 -6.86 -4.14 18.03
CA THR A 105 -6.47 -4.79 19.29
C THR A 105 -7.72 -5.27 20.03
N SER A 106 -7.56 -6.00 21.14
CA SER A 106 -8.69 -6.42 21.98
C SER A 106 -9.49 -5.25 22.57
N LYS A 107 -8.92 -4.04 22.62
CA LYS A 107 -9.53 -2.84 23.23
C LYS A 107 -10.06 -1.83 22.21
N VAL A 108 -9.41 -1.77 21.04
CA VAL A 108 -9.67 -0.77 19.99
C VAL A 108 -9.70 -1.49 18.64
N ASN A 109 -10.72 -1.20 17.85
CA ASN A 109 -10.79 -1.60 16.44
C ASN A 109 -11.33 -0.41 15.65
N ASP A 110 -10.41 0.46 15.25
CA ASP A 110 -10.74 1.72 14.57
C ASP A 110 -9.55 2.22 13.75
N THR A 111 -9.78 3.25 12.92
CA THR A 111 -8.76 3.81 12.04
C THR A 111 -8.67 5.33 12.21
N PHE A 112 -7.47 5.80 12.52
CA PHE A 112 -7.14 7.22 12.45
C PHE A 112 -6.80 7.60 11.01
N ILE A 113 -7.45 8.65 10.47
CA ILE A 113 -7.23 9.11 9.10
C ILE A 113 -6.46 10.43 9.14
N VAL A 114 -5.29 10.44 8.52
CA VAL A 114 -4.48 11.66 8.38
C VAL A 114 -5.15 12.62 7.41
N GLN A 115 -5.35 13.87 7.86
CA GLN A 115 -5.96 14.93 7.05
C GLN A 115 -4.87 15.75 6.35
N PRO A 116 -4.72 15.68 5.02
CA PRO A 116 -3.61 16.32 4.30
C PRO A 116 -3.49 17.83 4.52
N ASN A 117 -4.61 18.51 4.70
CA ASN A 117 -4.66 19.96 4.95
C ASN A 117 -4.20 20.38 6.35
N LYS A 118 -3.90 19.41 7.23
CA LYS A 118 -3.43 19.62 8.60
C LYS A 118 -2.06 19.03 8.85
N THR A 119 -1.33 18.73 7.78
CA THR A 119 0.02 18.15 7.85
C THR A 119 1.09 19.17 7.58
N THR A 120 2.27 18.87 8.08
CA THR A 120 3.53 19.57 7.76
C THR A 120 4.49 18.56 7.16
N VAL A 121 5.40 19.03 6.31
CA VAL A 121 6.43 18.19 5.69
C VAL A 121 7.80 18.65 6.12
N SER A 122 8.63 17.72 6.53
CA SER A 122 10.06 17.90 6.80
C SER A 122 10.83 16.68 6.31
N GLY A 123 12.17 16.73 6.34
CA GLY A 123 12.94 15.58 5.88
C GLY A 123 14.43 15.90 5.74
N GLU A 124 15.10 14.96 5.07
CA GLU A 124 16.53 15.07 4.77
C GLU A 124 16.78 14.63 3.33
N CYS A 125 17.69 15.32 2.66
CA CYS A 125 18.15 14.99 1.32
C CYS A 125 19.60 14.53 1.35
N GLY A 126 19.85 13.38 0.76
CA GLY A 126 21.21 12.87 0.55
C GLY A 126 21.29 12.09 -0.76
N ASP A 127 22.50 11.84 -1.26
CA ASP A 127 22.68 11.16 -2.54
C ASP A 127 22.29 9.67 -2.50
N LYS A 128 22.47 9.01 -1.36
CA LYS A 128 22.20 7.60 -1.16
C LYS A 128 20.92 7.32 -0.38
N ALA A 129 20.46 8.26 0.41
CA ALA A 129 19.24 8.13 1.19
C ALA A 129 18.57 9.50 1.33
N SER A 130 17.25 9.52 1.24
CA SER A 130 16.42 10.70 1.50
C SER A 130 15.25 10.31 2.37
N THR A 131 14.93 11.19 3.33
CA THR A 131 13.87 10.96 4.30
C THR A 131 12.79 12.02 4.13
N ILE A 132 11.54 11.62 4.26
CA ILE A 132 10.40 12.54 4.39
C ILE A 132 9.62 12.20 5.65
N VAL A 133 9.23 13.22 6.38
CA VAL A 133 8.41 13.14 7.58
C VAL A 133 7.15 13.95 7.36
N ILE A 134 6.01 13.29 7.44
CA ILE A 134 4.69 13.89 7.37
C ILE A 134 4.18 14.02 8.79
N GLY A 135 4.30 15.24 9.36
CA GLY A 135 3.85 15.56 10.71
C GLY A 135 2.39 16.02 10.71
N PHE A 136 1.65 15.61 11.71
CA PHE A 136 0.27 16.05 11.98
C PHE A 136 0.12 16.27 13.50
N LYS A 137 -0.99 16.84 13.93
CA LYS A 137 -1.19 17.23 15.34
C LYS A 137 -1.04 16.06 16.31
N GLU A 138 -1.49 14.88 15.91
CA GLU A 138 -1.55 13.68 16.74
C GLU A 138 -0.29 12.80 16.62
N GLY A 139 0.64 13.13 15.70
CA GLY A 139 1.85 12.33 15.50
C GLY A 139 2.57 12.58 14.19
N GLN A 140 3.22 11.55 13.67
CA GLN A 140 3.99 11.64 12.43
C GLN A 140 4.03 10.30 11.69
N PHE A 141 4.33 10.37 10.39
CA PHE A 141 4.61 9.25 9.52
C PHE A 141 5.89 9.52 8.73
N THR A 142 6.83 8.60 8.78
CA THR A 142 8.17 8.76 8.20
C THR A 142 8.44 7.67 7.17
N LEU A 143 8.97 8.08 6.02
CA LEU A 143 9.51 7.18 5.00
C LEU A 143 10.96 7.55 4.71
N LYS A 144 11.84 6.55 4.66
CA LYS A 144 13.21 6.71 4.23
C LYS A 144 13.48 5.90 2.98
N PHE A 145 13.88 6.58 1.94
CA PHE A 145 14.21 6.02 0.64
C PHE A 145 15.71 5.76 0.54
N ARG A 146 16.05 4.63 -0.07
CA ARG A 146 17.43 4.23 -0.40
C ARG A 146 17.61 4.21 -1.92
N ASN A 147 18.66 4.87 -2.39
CA ASN A 147 19.17 4.73 -3.74
C ASN A 147 20.28 3.67 -3.78
N ASN A 148 20.01 2.55 -4.43
CA ASN A 148 21.01 1.51 -4.67
C ASN A 148 21.61 1.69 -6.06
N GLU A 149 22.75 2.37 -6.11
CA GLU A 149 23.47 2.69 -7.36
C GLU A 149 23.93 1.45 -8.13
N THR A 150 24.20 0.32 -7.42
CA THR A 150 24.67 -0.92 -8.02
C THR A 150 23.63 -1.56 -8.92
N ILE A 151 22.38 -1.58 -8.48
CA ILE A 151 21.26 -2.18 -9.22
C ILE A 151 20.35 -1.13 -9.84
N LYS A 152 20.68 0.17 -9.68
CA LYS A 152 19.92 1.34 -10.17
C LYS A 152 18.46 1.34 -9.74
N LYS A 153 18.19 0.91 -8.50
CA LYS A 153 16.85 0.88 -7.90
C LYS A 153 16.74 1.79 -6.70
N VAL A 154 15.54 2.34 -6.55
CA VAL A 154 15.12 3.11 -5.38
C VAL A 154 14.04 2.33 -4.66
N TYR A 155 14.13 2.25 -3.33
CA TYR A 155 13.14 1.57 -2.49
C TYR A 155 13.04 2.24 -1.13
N VAL A 156 11.95 1.98 -0.42
CA VAL A 156 11.78 2.38 0.98
C VAL A 156 12.48 1.35 1.87
N GLU A 157 13.52 1.80 2.60
CA GLU A 157 14.27 0.96 3.55
C GLU A 157 13.74 1.03 4.98
N TYR A 158 13.00 2.09 5.30
CA TYR A 158 12.52 2.36 6.66
C TYR A 158 11.17 3.05 6.61
N VAL A 159 10.26 2.54 7.44
CA VAL A 159 8.94 3.12 7.69
C VAL A 159 8.76 3.26 9.19
N ASP A 160 8.29 4.41 9.65
CA ASP A 160 8.00 4.70 11.05
C ASP A 160 6.70 5.47 11.17
N TYR A 161 5.96 5.23 12.25
CA TYR A 161 4.80 6.03 12.62
C TYR A 161 4.76 6.21 14.12
N ASP A 162 4.24 7.36 14.52
CA ASP A 162 3.93 7.72 15.89
C ASP A 162 2.54 8.37 15.89
N LEU A 163 1.66 7.88 16.76
CA LEU A 163 0.28 8.36 16.89
C LEU A 163 -0.10 8.42 18.36
N ASN A 164 -0.36 9.61 18.88
CA ASN A 164 -0.89 9.85 20.20
C ASN A 164 -2.37 10.27 20.09
N TYR A 165 -3.28 9.29 20.22
CA TYR A 165 -4.68 9.49 19.88
C TYR A 165 -5.64 8.80 20.84
N ALA A 166 -6.79 9.43 21.07
CA ALA A 166 -7.88 8.90 21.88
C ALA A 166 -8.96 8.31 20.95
N PHE A 167 -8.95 7.01 20.74
CA PHE A 167 -10.04 6.31 20.04
C PHE A 167 -11.30 6.22 20.88
N LYS A 168 -11.20 6.42 22.21
CA LYS A 168 -12.32 6.54 23.15
C LYS A 168 -12.15 7.79 23.99
N THR A 169 -13.25 8.44 24.29
CA THR A 169 -13.25 9.67 25.11
C THR A 169 -12.58 9.42 26.45
N GLY A 170 -11.58 10.22 26.77
CA GLY A 170 -10.82 10.15 28.01
C GLY A 170 -9.64 9.16 28.00
N GLU A 171 -9.48 8.34 26.96
CA GLU A 171 -8.43 7.34 26.85
C GLU A 171 -7.39 7.75 25.77
N LEU A 172 -6.46 8.63 26.14
CA LEU A 172 -5.34 8.96 25.26
C LEU A 172 -4.31 7.83 25.31
N ASN A 173 -3.96 7.27 24.14
CA ASN A 173 -2.97 6.20 24.02
C ASN A 173 -1.96 6.55 22.95
N GLU A 174 -0.74 6.06 23.14
CA GLU A 174 0.37 6.16 22.22
C GLU A 174 0.50 4.86 21.44
N TYR A 175 0.57 4.97 20.11
CA TYR A 175 0.78 3.89 19.18
C TYR A 175 1.99 4.25 18.33
N SER A 176 3.05 3.46 18.39
CA SER A 176 4.24 3.69 17.59
C SER A 176 4.80 2.38 17.07
N GLY A 177 5.50 2.44 15.97
CA GLY A 177 6.14 1.28 15.41
C GLY A 177 6.99 1.63 14.21
N LYS A 178 8.06 0.86 14.04
CA LYS A 178 8.99 1.02 12.93
C LYS A 178 9.30 -0.31 12.28
N ASN A 179 9.56 -0.26 10.98
CA ASN A 179 10.11 -1.36 10.20
C ASN A 179 11.39 -0.89 9.52
N GLU A 180 12.45 -1.66 9.66
CA GLU A 180 13.79 -1.36 9.16
C GLU A 180 14.27 -2.46 8.21
N SER A 181 15.27 -2.14 7.41
CA SER A 181 15.87 -3.09 6.46
C SER A 181 14.87 -3.67 5.45
N LEU A 182 14.00 -2.81 4.98
CA LEU A 182 12.96 -3.15 4.01
C LEU A 182 13.45 -2.90 2.58
N GLU A 183 12.81 -3.54 1.62
CA GLU A 183 12.91 -3.23 0.19
C GLU A 183 11.49 -3.06 -0.38
N LEU A 184 10.73 -2.14 0.27
CA LEU A 184 9.36 -1.85 -0.15
C LEU A 184 9.33 -0.84 -1.29
N PHE A 185 8.29 -0.95 -2.14
CA PHE A 185 8.03 0.04 -3.19
C PHE A 185 9.21 0.23 -4.15
N SER A 186 9.92 -0.87 -4.44
CA SER A 186 11.13 -0.84 -5.27
C SER A 186 10.82 -0.55 -6.73
N VAL A 187 11.49 0.47 -7.30
CA VAL A 187 11.36 0.92 -8.69
C VAL A 187 12.72 1.26 -9.27
N ASP A 188 12.81 1.39 -10.59
CA ASP A 188 14.00 1.87 -11.24
C ASP A 188 14.25 3.36 -10.96
N LEU A 189 15.52 3.76 -10.89
CA LEU A 189 15.89 5.15 -10.64
C LEU A 189 15.27 6.08 -11.70
N GLY A 190 14.64 7.16 -11.28
CA GLY A 190 13.91 8.10 -12.14
C GLY A 190 12.48 7.67 -12.48
N HIS A 191 12.01 6.53 -11.94
CA HIS A 191 10.62 6.08 -12.04
C HIS A 191 9.87 6.35 -10.73
N SER A 192 8.54 6.36 -10.80
CA SER A 192 7.67 6.45 -9.64
C SER A 192 6.99 5.10 -9.37
N TYR A 193 6.97 4.67 -8.11
CA TYR A 193 6.10 3.57 -7.66
C TYR A 193 4.64 4.01 -7.70
N SER A 194 3.73 3.15 -8.13
CA SER A 194 2.29 3.43 -8.13
C SER A 194 1.47 2.22 -7.72
N CYS A 195 0.58 2.40 -6.75
CA CYS A 195 -0.31 1.35 -6.26
C CYS A 195 -1.63 1.94 -5.74
N LYS A 196 -2.76 1.33 -6.09
CA LYS A 196 -4.08 1.81 -5.66
C LYS A 196 -4.30 1.68 -4.17
N THR A 197 -3.90 0.55 -3.61
CA THR A 197 -4.10 0.27 -2.19
C THR A 197 -3.03 -0.69 -1.69
N GLU A 198 -2.47 -0.39 -0.54
CA GLU A 198 -1.49 -1.22 0.13
C GLU A 198 -1.67 -1.14 1.65
N THR A 199 -1.47 -2.26 2.33
CA THR A 199 -1.54 -2.32 3.78
C THR A 199 -0.20 -2.83 4.32
N LEU A 200 0.45 -2.02 5.15
CA LEU A 200 1.68 -2.40 5.84
C LEU A 200 1.36 -2.78 7.29
N TYR A 201 1.66 -4.00 7.67
CA TYR A 201 1.52 -4.44 9.04
C TYR A 201 2.75 -4.01 9.86
N MET A 202 2.51 -3.20 10.91
CA MET A 202 3.56 -2.60 11.74
C MET A 202 3.77 -3.33 13.08
N GLY A 203 3.05 -4.42 13.30
CA GLY A 203 3.07 -5.16 14.57
C GLY A 203 2.09 -4.62 15.60
N GLY A 204 1.94 -5.32 16.73
CA GLY A 204 1.10 -4.87 17.85
C GLY A 204 -0.39 -4.66 17.53
N GLY A 205 -0.89 -5.22 16.44
CA GLY A 205 -2.26 -4.98 15.97
C GLY A 205 -2.43 -3.67 15.20
N VAL A 206 -1.34 -3.03 14.77
CA VAL A 206 -1.39 -1.81 13.98
C VAL A 206 -1.00 -2.07 12.52
N SER A 207 -1.75 -1.48 11.61
CA SER A 207 -1.51 -1.51 10.17
C SER A 207 -1.63 -0.09 9.59
N LEU A 208 -0.80 0.21 8.62
CA LEU A 208 -0.89 1.43 7.82
C LEU A 208 -1.64 1.09 6.53
N ASP A 209 -2.81 1.67 6.35
CA ASP A 209 -3.60 1.56 5.14
C ASP A 209 -3.25 2.76 4.23
N LEU A 210 -2.57 2.47 3.14
CA LEU A 210 -2.09 3.45 2.18
C LEU A 210 -2.88 3.30 0.89
N THR A 211 -3.49 4.39 0.40
CA THR A 211 -4.27 4.34 -0.84
C THR A 211 -3.87 5.45 -1.81
N HIS A 212 -4.04 5.21 -3.10
CA HIS A 212 -3.62 6.11 -4.18
C HIS A 212 -2.13 6.44 -4.11
N ASN A 213 -1.32 5.41 -3.85
CA ASN A 213 0.10 5.56 -3.60
C ASN A 213 0.84 5.91 -4.88
N ARG A 214 1.62 6.98 -4.83
CA ARG A 214 2.63 7.32 -5.82
C ARG A 214 3.84 7.88 -5.11
N PHE A 215 4.98 7.21 -5.24
CA PHE A 215 6.21 7.57 -4.55
C PHE A 215 7.34 7.72 -5.55
N GLN A 216 8.13 8.75 -5.40
CA GLN A 216 9.42 8.88 -6.06
C GLN A 216 10.40 9.57 -5.14
N ALA A 217 11.63 9.12 -5.16
CA ALA A 217 12.77 9.81 -4.60
C ALA A 217 13.91 9.76 -5.61
N PHE A 218 14.74 10.77 -5.61
CA PHE A 218 15.88 10.96 -6.52
C PHE A 218 15.50 11.10 -8.01
N ASP A 219 16.40 11.64 -8.80
CA ASP A 219 16.36 11.77 -10.25
C ASP A 219 15.02 12.26 -10.83
N PHE A 220 14.58 13.43 -10.36
CA PHE A 220 13.39 14.10 -10.89
C PHE A 220 13.71 14.86 -12.17
N LYS A 221 12.86 14.74 -13.18
CA LYS A 221 12.89 15.54 -14.41
C LYS A 221 11.78 16.58 -14.34
N ASN A 222 12.15 17.87 -14.46
CA ASN A 222 11.19 19.00 -14.41
C ASN A 222 10.38 19.11 -13.10
N ASN A 223 10.87 18.53 -11.99
CA ASN A 223 10.13 18.44 -10.73
C ASN A 223 8.77 17.72 -10.85
N GLU A 224 8.67 16.74 -11.73
CA GLU A 224 7.50 15.92 -11.97
C GLU A 224 7.81 14.45 -11.69
N PHE A 225 6.77 13.65 -11.46
CA PHE A 225 6.91 12.20 -11.35
C PHE A 225 7.38 11.60 -12.66
N GLY A 226 8.36 10.71 -12.58
CA GLY A 226 8.77 9.84 -13.67
C GLY A 226 7.70 8.81 -14.05
N PRO A 227 7.98 7.96 -15.06
CA PRO A 227 7.06 6.90 -15.48
C PRO A 227 6.64 6.03 -14.31
N PRO A 228 5.34 5.69 -14.18
CA PRO A 228 4.86 4.86 -13.09
C PRO A 228 5.21 3.38 -13.30
N GLU A 229 5.74 2.73 -12.27
CA GLU A 229 5.81 1.27 -12.16
C GLU A 229 4.70 0.80 -11.21
N LEU A 230 3.83 -0.06 -11.72
CA LEU A 230 2.68 -0.55 -10.98
C LEU A 230 3.08 -1.63 -9.98
N CYS A 231 2.47 -1.60 -8.79
CA CYS A 231 2.58 -2.70 -7.85
C CYS A 231 1.97 -3.99 -8.42
N LYS A 232 2.40 -5.13 -7.92
CA LYS A 232 1.95 -6.45 -8.41
C LYS A 232 0.42 -6.63 -8.36
N ALA A 233 -0.23 -6.00 -7.38
CA ALA A 233 -1.69 -6.08 -7.22
C ALA A 233 -2.46 -5.32 -8.32
N ASP A 234 -1.86 -4.28 -8.89
CA ASP A 234 -2.49 -3.44 -9.92
C ASP A 234 -2.12 -3.86 -11.36
N ILE A 235 -1.20 -4.81 -11.52
CA ILE A 235 -0.87 -5.35 -12.86
C ILE A 235 -2.07 -6.17 -13.35
N PRO A 236 -2.70 -5.78 -14.47
CA PRO A 236 -3.84 -6.50 -15.00
C PRO A 236 -3.43 -7.92 -15.44
N ASP A 237 -4.13 -8.92 -14.93
CA ASP A 237 -3.94 -10.30 -15.35
C ASP A 237 -4.69 -10.57 -16.66
N TYR A 238 -3.97 -10.51 -17.77
CA TYR A 238 -4.51 -10.77 -19.11
C TYR A 238 -4.68 -12.26 -19.43
N ARG A 239 -4.28 -13.19 -18.55
CA ARG A 239 -4.32 -14.63 -18.82
C ARG A 239 -5.73 -15.10 -19.14
N VAL A 240 -6.71 -14.67 -18.36
CA VAL A 240 -8.13 -15.01 -18.59
C VAL A 240 -8.61 -14.45 -19.92
N ALA A 241 -8.32 -13.18 -20.23
CA ALA A 241 -8.74 -12.56 -21.48
C ALA A 241 -8.14 -13.24 -22.70
N ILE A 242 -6.85 -13.60 -22.66
CA ILE A 242 -6.15 -14.33 -23.72
C ILE A 242 -6.77 -15.72 -23.91
N THR A 243 -7.05 -16.46 -22.83
CA THR A 243 -7.65 -17.78 -22.88
C THR A 243 -9.04 -17.75 -23.52
N VAL A 244 -9.88 -16.81 -23.11
CA VAL A 244 -11.23 -16.61 -23.69
C VAL A 244 -11.12 -16.24 -25.17
N GLY A 245 -10.19 -15.35 -25.53
CA GLY A 245 -9.94 -14.96 -26.92
C GLY A 245 -9.55 -16.14 -27.80
N ILE A 246 -8.65 -17.00 -27.34
CA ILE A 246 -8.24 -18.21 -28.08
C ILE A 246 -9.43 -19.16 -28.28
N ILE A 247 -10.23 -19.40 -27.25
CA ILE A 247 -11.42 -20.27 -27.32
C ILE A 247 -12.42 -19.72 -28.36
N LEU A 248 -12.69 -18.43 -28.36
CA LEU A 248 -13.60 -17.81 -29.33
C LEU A 248 -13.08 -17.94 -30.76
N VAL A 249 -11.79 -17.74 -31.00
CA VAL A 249 -11.18 -17.91 -32.32
C VAL A 249 -11.33 -19.36 -32.80
N LEU A 250 -11.07 -20.35 -31.95
CA LEU A 250 -11.25 -21.76 -32.26
C LEU A 250 -12.70 -22.09 -32.61
N LEU A 251 -13.68 -21.58 -31.87
CA LEU A 251 -15.09 -21.75 -32.16
C LEU A 251 -15.48 -21.18 -33.53
N ILE A 252 -14.98 -19.97 -33.86
CA ILE A 252 -15.24 -19.37 -35.17
C ILE A 252 -14.66 -20.24 -36.29
N ILE A 253 -13.44 -20.74 -36.14
CA ILE A 253 -12.82 -21.65 -37.13
C ILE A 253 -13.66 -22.91 -37.33
N ILE A 254 -14.13 -23.53 -36.24
CA ILE A 254 -14.99 -24.74 -36.32
C ILE A 254 -16.28 -24.44 -37.09
N VAL A 255 -16.95 -23.33 -36.78
CA VAL A 255 -18.18 -22.91 -37.46
C VAL A 255 -17.93 -22.66 -38.95
N VAL A 256 -16.85 -21.99 -39.31
CA VAL A 256 -16.50 -21.75 -40.72
C VAL A 256 -16.22 -23.05 -41.46
N ILE A 257 -15.48 -23.97 -40.86
CA ILE A 257 -15.22 -25.30 -41.45
C ILE A 257 -16.54 -26.07 -41.65
N ALA A 258 -17.38 -26.11 -40.62
CA ALA A 258 -18.70 -26.79 -40.71
C ALA A 258 -19.56 -26.18 -41.81
N TYR A 259 -19.58 -24.86 -41.95
CA TYR A 259 -20.28 -24.15 -43.00
C TYR A 259 -19.75 -24.51 -44.39
N LEU A 260 -18.43 -24.51 -44.57
CA LEU A 260 -17.81 -24.87 -45.86
C LEU A 260 -18.08 -26.30 -46.25
N ILE A 261 -18.00 -27.26 -45.33
CA ILE A 261 -18.33 -28.67 -45.56
C ILE A 261 -19.84 -28.82 -45.97
N ASN A 262 -20.72 -28.15 -45.26
CA ASN A 262 -22.15 -28.21 -45.56
C ASN A 262 -22.48 -27.56 -46.90
N ARG A 263 -21.82 -26.45 -47.25
CA ARG A 263 -21.94 -25.82 -48.55
C ARG A 263 -21.45 -26.72 -49.66
N LYS A 264 -20.30 -27.40 -49.50
CA LYS A 264 -19.77 -28.35 -50.52
C LYS A 264 -20.75 -29.53 -50.73
N ARG A 265 -21.32 -30.11 -49.68
CA ARG A 265 -22.29 -31.20 -49.80
C ARG A 265 -23.55 -30.80 -50.56
N ARG A 266 -24.01 -29.54 -50.47
CA ARG A 266 -25.17 -29.06 -51.24
C ARG A 266 -24.87 -28.86 -52.72
N THR A 267 -23.61 -28.48 -53.09
CA THR A 267 -23.25 -28.31 -54.48
C THR A 267 -23.10 -29.63 -55.22
N ASP A 268 -22.64 -30.70 -54.54
CA ASP A 268 -22.47 -32.02 -55.16
C ASP A 268 -23.83 -32.71 -55.42
N GLY A 269 -24.92 -32.27 -54.77
CA GLY A 269 -26.26 -32.79 -54.96
C GLY A 269 -27.03 -32.30 -56.18
N TYR A 270 -26.54 -31.27 -56.87
CA TYR A 270 -27.18 -30.72 -58.10
C TYR A 270 -26.55 -31.15 -59.41
N GLN A 271 -25.52 -32.02 -59.38
CA GLN A 271 -24.86 -32.52 -60.60
C GLN A 271 -25.32 -33.93 -61.07
N SER A 272 -26.38 -34.46 -60.48
CA SER A 272 -26.96 -35.76 -60.92
C SER A 272 -28.39 -35.57 -61.40
N LEU A 273 -28.59 -34.93 -62.54
CA LEU A 273 -29.75 -34.99 -63.40
C LEU A 273 -29.26 -34.91 -64.86
#